data_e3e73282272166347957b34fbdffc228
#
_entry.id   e3e73282272166347957b34fbdffc228
#
_cell.length_a   1.000
_cell.length_b   1.000
_cell.length_c   1.000
_cell.angle_alpha   90.00
_cell.angle_beta   90.00
_cell.angle_gamma   90.00
#
_symmetry.space_group_name_H-M   'P 1'
#
loop_
_entity.id
_entity.type
_entity.pdbx_description
1 polymer ?
#
loop_
_entity_poly.entity_id
_entity_poly.type
_entity_poly.pdbx_seq_one_letter_code
_entity_poly.pdbx_strand_id
1 'polypeptide(L)'
;FKRRTIEFIAILLLAGFIQPVLLCTFVYGNIIGMCCAVWASFFLIRYFQTSKYTTLIPSGLLLIFAVLVKYNNMIYVIAFAIILIVHTIKAKKWQSIALALAICIASLGSIQLVIMSYESRANNEFSNGVSQVLYLDLGLSDSYMAPGWYTTIAKDTYANNSFNDKAANAQAWNDINQKLKKFGNNASYTIDFFGKKILSQWNEPTFESIWISKVKQHTTDINAIGKSVYDGSLGQLFELHFNFYIQILYSLFAIGLCLLIIRKSTNLCTILLPLVILGGFGYHLLFEGKSQYVSTYIPLMIPTAAYAVN
;
A
#
# COMPACT_ATOMS: atom_id res chain seq x y z
N PHE A 1 -14.56 1.54 -18.42
CA PHE A 1 -15.82 0.75 -18.39
C PHE A 1 -16.99 1.70 -18.61
N LYS A 2 -17.82 1.48 -19.64
CA LYS A 2 -18.91 2.41 -20.01
C LYS A 2 -20.32 1.80 -19.80
N ARG A 3 -20.44 0.71 -19.03
CA ARG A 3 -21.75 0.06 -18.82
C ARG A 3 -22.27 0.36 -17.42
N ARG A 4 -23.52 0.83 -17.31
CA ARG A 4 -24.21 1.12 -16.04
C ARG A 4 -24.15 -0.04 -15.04
N THR A 5 -24.19 -1.29 -15.53
CA THR A 5 -24.08 -2.50 -14.70
C THR A 5 -22.73 -2.55 -13.97
N ILE A 6 -21.62 -2.27 -14.67
CA ILE A 6 -20.27 -2.27 -14.08
C ILE A 6 -20.15 -1.17 -13.03
N GLU A 7 -20.68 0.02 -13.33
CA GLU A 7 -20.69 1.14 -12.38
C GLU A 7 -21.49 0.81 -11.12
N PHE A 8 -22.67 0.20 -11.29
CA PHE A 8 -23.50 -0.22 -10.16
C PHE A 8 -22.81 -1.28 -9.29
N ILE A 9 -22.20 -2.30 -9.91
CA ILE A 9 -21.45 -3.33 -9.17
C ILE A 9 -20.25 -2.72 -8.47
N ALA A 10 -19.52 -1.80 -9.11
CA ALA A 10 -18.41 -1.12 -8.48
C ALA A 10 -18.85 -0.31 -7.24
N ILE A 11 -20.00 0.37 -7.30
CA ILE A 11 -20.59 1.09 -6.17
C ILE A 11 -20.98 0.13 -5.05
N LEU A 12 -21.60 -1.02 -5.37
CA LEU A 12 -21.92 -2.04 -4.36
C LEU A 12 -20.69 -2.61 -3.67
N LEU A 13 -19.65 -2.93 -4.45
CA LEU A 13 -18.37 -3.41 -3.90
C LEU A 13 -17.71 -2.33 -3.04
N LEU A 14 -17.74 -1.07 -3.45
CA LEU A 14 -17.19 0.03 -2.66
C LEU A 14 -17.99 0.25 -1.36
N ALA A 15 -19.32 0.15 -1.40
CA ALA A 15 -20.16 0.26 -0.21
C ALA A 15 -19.94 -0.88 0.80
N GLY A 16 -19.56 -2.07 0.31
CA GLY A 16 -19.18 -3.21 1.16
C GLY A 16 -17.81 -3.05 1.85
N PHE A 17 -16.96 -2.14 1.39
CA PHE A 17 -15.64 -1.89 1.98
C PHE A 17 -15.75 -0.98 3.21
N ILE A 18 -16.20 -1.54 4.34
CA ILE A 18 -16.49 -0.81 5.58
C ILE A 18 -15.23 -0.61 6.45
N GLN A 19 -14.18 -1.42 6.30
CA GLN A 19 -12.97 -1.38 7.13
C GLN A 19 -12.35 0.02 7.27
N PRO A 20 -12.28 0.87 6.22
CA PRO A 20 -11.78 2.24 6.37
C PRO A 20 -12.54 3.09 7.37
N VAL A 21 -13.86 2.86 7.53
CA VAL A 21 -14.68 3.59 8.51
C VAL A 21 -14.22 3.26 9.93
N LEU A 22 -13.94 1.99 10.22
CA LEU A 22 -13.41 1.56 11.51
C LEU A 22 -11.99 2.07 11.74
N LEU A 23 -11.17 2.17 10.69
CA LEU A 23 -9.81 2.71 10.76
C LEU A 23 -9.76 4.24 10.92
N CYS A 24 -10.87 4.97 10.72
CA CYS A 24 -10.90 6.43 10.93
C CYS A 24 -10.63 6.84 12.38
N THR A 25 -10.87 5.95 13.33
CA THR A 25 -10.56 6.19 14.75
C THR A 25 -9.07 6.08 15.07
N PHE A 26 -8.31 5.46 14.19
CA PHE A 26 -6.86 5.30 14.29
C PHE A 26 -6.15 6.34 13.43
N VAL A 27 -5.55 7.34 14.08
CA VAL A 27 -4.85 8.43 13.39
C VAL A 27 -3.55 7.93 12.77
N TYR A 28 -3.66 7.42 11.53
CA TYR A 28 -2.54 6.90 10.76
C TYR A 28 -2.72 7.27 9.27
N GLY A 29 -1.63 7.56 8.58
CA GLY A 29 -1.68 8.12 7.22
C GLY A 29 -2.27 7.22 6.13
N ASN A 30 -2.65 5.97 6.43
CA ASN A 30 -3.10 5.01 5.41
C ASN A 30 -4.34 5.48 4.66
N ILE A 31 -5.40 5.92 5.36
CA ILE A 31 -6.66 6.31 4.72
C ILE A 31 -6.49 7.58 3.89
N ILE A 32 -5.88 8.62 4.47
CA ILE A 32 -5.66 9.88 3.78
C ILE A 32 -4.76 9.66 2.55
N GLY A 33 -3.66 8.92 2.73
CA GLY A 33 -2.76 8.57 1.64
C GLY A 33 -3.46 7.76 0.54
N MET A 34 -4.29 6.77 0.91
CA MET A 34 -5.11 5.99 -0.01
C MET A 34 -6.07 6.88 -0.81
N CYS A 35 -6.82 7.75 -0.15
CA CYS A 35 -7.76 8.64 -0.82
C CYS A 35 -7.05 9.53 -1.84
N CYS A 36 -5.93 10.14 -1.47
CA CYS A 36 -5.13 10.98 -2.37
C CYS A 36 -4.57 10.17 -3.55
N ALA A 37 -4.06 8.96 -3.31
CA ALA A 37 -3.50 8.11 -4.36
C ALA A 37 -4.57 7.59 -5.33
N VAL A 38 -5.77 7.26 -4.83
CA VAL A 38 -6.92 6.88 -5.68
C VAL A 38 -7.36 8.05 -6.57
N TRP A 39 -7.48 9.25 -6.02
CA TRP A 39 -7.79 10.44 -6.80
C TRP A 39 -6.69 10.81 -7.79
N ALA A 40 -5.42 10.65 -7.41
CA ALA A 40 -4.29 10.82 -8.33
C ALA A 40 -4.39 9.84 -9.52
N SER A 41 -4.74 8.57 -9.25
CA SER A 41 -4.97 7.55 -10.28
C SER A 41 -6.13 7.92 -11.20
N PHE A 42 -7.22 8.45 -10.66
CA PHE A 42 -8.35 8.95 -11.46
C PHE A 42 -7.92 10.06 -12.42
N PHE A 43 -7.16 11.06 -11.95
CA PHE A 43 -6.68 12.15 -12.80
C PHE A 43 -5.68 11.68 -13.85
N LEU A 44 -4.83 10.70 -13.54
CA LEU A 44 -3.95 10.08 -14.54
C LEU A 44 -4.74 9.33 -15.61
N ILE A 45 -5.77 8.58 -15.24
CA ILE A 45 -6.69 7.92 -16.18
C ILE A 45 -7.38 8.96 -17.07
N ARG A 46 -7.83 10.07 -16.50
CA ARG A 46 -8.42 11.18 -17.26
C ARG A 46 -7.44 11.79 -18.27
N TYR A 47 -6.16 11.88 -17.91
CA TYR A 47 -5.12 12.29 -18.86
C TYR A 47 -5.05 11.37 -20.07
N PHE A 48 -5.03 10.06 -19.87
CA PHE A 48 -4.99 9.10 -20.98
C PHE A 48 -6.24 9.16 -21.88
N GLN A 49 -7.39 9.51 -21.30
CA GLN A 49 -8.64 9.66 -22.05
C GLN A 49 -8.75 10.96 -22.84
N THR A 50 -8.22 12.07 -22.30
CA THR A 50 -8.43 13.41 -22.82
C THR A 50 -7.19 14.03 -23.46
N SER A 51 -6.02 13.48 -23.21
CA SER A 51 -4.70 14.03 -23.56
C SER A 51 -4.44 15.46 -23.03
N LYS A 52 -5.20 15.90 -22.01
CA LYS A 52 -5.05 17.24 -21.42
C LYS A 52 -4.04 17.23 -20.28
N TYR A 53 -2.92 17.90 -20.43
CA TYR A 53 -1.88 18.01 -19.38
C TYR A 53 -2.38 18.66 -18.09
N THR A 54 -3.43 19.50 -18.15
CA THR A 54 -4.05 20.13 -16.98
C THR A 54 -4.58 19.11 -15.97
N THR A 55 -4.90 17.87 -16.40
CA THR A 55 -5.32 16.80 -15.49
C THR A 55 -4.15 16.13 -14.76
N LEU A 56 -2.91 16.31 -15.22
CA LEU A 56 -1.73 15.74 -14.58
C LEU A 56 -1.26 16.57 -13.39
N ILE A 57 -1.58 17.87 -13.36
CA ILE A 57 -1.22 18.74 -12.24
C ILE A 57 -1.89 18.25 -10.95
N PRO A 58 -3.23 18.07 -10.85
CA PRO A 58 -3.85 17.53 -9.66
C PRO A 58 -3.41 16.09 -9.37
N SER A 59 -3.14 15.27 -10.40
CA SER A 59 -2.61 13.91 -10.21
C SER A 59 -1.27 13.95 -9.48
N GLY A 60 -0.33 14.79 -9.95
CA GLY A 60 0.99 14.92 -9.34
C GLY A 60 0.95 15.49 -7.92
N LEU A 61 0.19 16.56 -7.70
CA LEU A 61 0.05 17.19 -6.37
C LEU A 61 -0.55 16.23 -5.33
N LEU A 62 -1.60 15.50 -5.71
CA LEU A 62 -2.22 14.50 -4.83
C LEU A 62 -1.27 13.33 -4.52
N LEU A 63 -0.47 12.92 -5.51
CA LEU A 63 0.50 11.85 -5.33
C LEU A 63 1.64 12.27 -4.40
N ILE A 64 2.18 13.49 -4.57
CA ILE A 64 3.19 14.07 -3.66
C ILE A 64 2.63 14.13 -2.24
N PHE A 65 1.41 14.63 -2.07
CA PHE A 65 0.79 14.68 -0.75
C PHE A 65 0.55 13.29 -0.17
N ALA A 66 0.12 12.31 -0.97
CA ALA A 66 -0.03 10.92 -0.53
C ALA A 66 1.29 10.35 0.00
N VAL A 67 2.41 10.62 -0.68
CA VAL A 67 3.75 10.17 -0.25
C VAL A 67 4.18 10.86 1.05
N LEU A 68 3.92 12.18 1.18
CA LEU A 68 4.21 12.92 2.42
C LEU A 68 3.44 12.37 3.62
N VAL A 69 2.17 11.99 3.41
CA VAL A 69 1.34 11.42 4.48
C VAL A 69 1.76 10.00 4.81
N LYS A 70 2.12 9.19 3.81
CA LYS A 70 2.56 7.80 4.00
C LYS A 70 3.52 7.39 2.89
N TYR A 71 4.77 7.12 3.27
CA TYR A 71 5.85 6.79 2.32
C TYR A 71 5.53 5.59 1.42
N ASN A 72 4.75 4.61 1.90
CA ASN A 72 4.35 3.44 1.08
C ASN A 72 3.63 3.82 -0.21
N ASN A 73 3.03 5.02 -0.30
CA ASN A 73 2.44 5.52 -1.54
C ASN A 73 3.48 5.80 -2.66
N MET A 74 4.79 5.68 -2.37
CA MET A 74 5.84 5.66 -3.39
C MET A 74 5.61 4.56 -4.44
N ILE A 75 4.91 3.48 -4.09
CA ILE A 75 4.51 2.42 -5.02
C ILE A 75 3.67 2.99 -6.18
N TYR A 76 2.76 3.93 -5.87
CA TYR A 76 1.98 4.63 -6.91
C TYR A 76 2.88 5.51 -7.79
N VAL A 77 3.86 6.21 -7.21
CA VAL A 77 4.81 7.03 -7.98
C VAL A 77 5.56 6.16 -8.99
N ILE A 78 6.06 5.01 -8.55
CA ILE A 78 6.77 4.06 -9.42
C ILE A 78 5.84 3.53 -10.53
N ALA A 79 4.61 3.12 -10.17
CA ALA A 79 3.65 2.63 -11.16
C ALA A 79 3.26 3.71 -12.18
N PHE A 80 3.06 4.96 -11.73
CA PHE A 80 2.77 6.09 -12.61
C PHE A 80 3.94 6.37 -13.56
N ALA A 81 5.16 6.35 -13.05
CA ALA A 81 6.36 6.54 -13.87
C ALA A 81 6.44 5.45 -14.96
N ILE A 82 6.26 4.19 -14.60
CA ILE A 82 6.27 3.07 -15.55
C ILE A 82 5.20 3.27 -16.64
N ILE A 83 3.97 3.58 -16.24
CA ILE A 83 2.86 3.76 -17.20
C ILE A 83 3.08 4.99 -18.10
N LEU A 84 3.62 6.08 -17.57
CA LEU A 84 3.96 7.26 -18.37
C LEU A 84 5.11 6.99 -19.35
N ILE A 85 6.10 6.20 -18.96
CA ILE A 85 7.17 5.74 -19.86
C ILE A 85 6.59 4.89 -20.98
N VAL A 86 5.75 3.90 -20.65
CA VAL A 86 5.07 3.05 -21.66
C VAL A 86 4.19 3.89 -22.58
N HIS A 87 3.46 4.88 -22.05
CA HIS A 87 2.67 5.82 -22.83
C HIS A 87 3.55 6.62 -23.81
N THR A 88 4.71 7.09 -23.35
CA THR A 88 5.65 7.82 -24.22
C THR A 88 6.13 6.96 -25.38
N ILE A 89 6.52 5.73 -25.12
CA ILE A 89 7.01 4.81 -26.16
C ILE A 89 5.91 4.55 -27.19
N LYS A 90 4.66 4.29 -26.73
CA LYS A 90 3.52 4.02 -27.62
C LYS A 90 3.05 5.24 -28.41
N ALA A 91 2.98 6.40 -27.78
CA ALA A 91 2.43 7.62 -28.35
C ALA A 91 3.50 8.57 -28.94
N LYS A 92 4.81 8.24 -28.78
CA LYS A 92 5.96 9.09 -29.15
C LYS A 92 5.89 10.51 -28.53
N LYS A 93 5.32 10.63 -27.33
CA LYS A 93 5.15 11.89 -26.59
C LYS A 93 6.19 12.02 -25.48
N TRP A 94 7.41 12.44 -25.80
CA TRP A 94 8.53 12.56 -24.87
C TRP A 94 8.26 13.43 -23.62
N GLN A 95 7.33 14.37 -23.72
CA GLN A 95 6.87 15.18 -22.58
C GLN A 95 6.36 14.34 -21.40
N SER A 96 5.83 13.14 -21.66
CA SER A 96 5.34 12.26 -20.59
C SER A 96 6.48 11.67 -19.74
N ILE A 97 7.69 11.50 -20.31
CA ILE A 97 8.89 11.11 -19.53
C ILE A 97 9.33 12.25 -18.62
N ALA A 98 9.45 13.46 -19.17
CA ALA A 98 9.83 14.61 -18.36
C ALA A 98 8.89 14.79 -17.16
N LEU A 99 7.59 14.57 -17.38
CA LEU A 99 6.60 14.63 -16.33
C LEU A 99 6.73 13.48 -15.32
N ALA A 100 6.99 12.24 -15.76
CA ALA A 100 7.25 11.12 -14.87
C ALA A 100 8.45 11.42 -13.95
N LEU A 101 9.53 11.92 -14.53
CA LEU A 101 10.72 12.35 -13.77
C LEU A 101 10.40 13.48 -12.79
N ALA A 102 9.64 14.49 -13.24
CA ALA A 102 9.23 15.60 -12.38
C ALA A 102 8.39 15.13 -11.17
N ILE A 103 7.46 14.21 -11.38
CA ILE A 103 6.66 13.62 -10.28
C ILE A 103 7.56 12.84 -9.31
N CYS A 104 8.49 12.01 -9.82
CA CYS A 104 9.42 11.26 -8.98
C CYS A 104 10.31 12.21 -8.14
N ILE A 105 10.93 13.20 -8.79
CA ILE A 105 11.81 14.18 -8.13
C ILE A 105 11.01 15.01 -7.11
N ALA A 106 9.83 15.48 -7.47
CA ALA A 106 8.99 16.27 -6.58
C ALA A 106 8.51 15.44 -5.37
N SER A 107 8.18 14.15 -5.57
CA SER A 107 7.76 13.28 -4.46
C SER A 107 8.89 13.02 -3.46
N LEU A 108 10.10 12.73 -3.93
CA LEU A 108 11.28 12.56 -3.06
C LEU A 108 11.74 13.89 -2.47
N GLY A 109 11.79 14.94 -3.27
CA GLY A 109 12.21 16.28 -2.86
C GLY A 109 11.28 16.90 -1.82
N SER A 110 9.98 16.63 -1.88
CA SER A 110 9.01 17.14 -0.91
C SER A 110 9.29 16.63 0.51
N ILE A 111 9.70 15.36 0.65
CA ILE A 111 10.09 14.78 1.94
C ILE A 111 11.31 15.51 2.47
N GLN A 112 12.33 15.69 1.62
CA GLN A 112 13.56 16.38 2.01
C GLN A 112 13.31 17.85 2.41
N LEU A 113 12.43 18.53 1.66
CA LEU A 113 12.06 19.93 1.98
C LEU A 113 11.37 20.04 3.37
N VAL A 114 10.52 19.07 3.70
CA VAL A 114 9.89 19.02 5.04
C VAL A 114 10.94 18.81 6.11
N ILE A 115 11.87 17.85 5.94
CA ILE A 115 12.95 17.59 6.88
C ILE A 115 13.80 18.87 7.08
N MET A 116 14.28 19.48 6.00
CA MET A 116 15.08 20.73 6.04
C MET A 116 14.34 21.88 6.75
N SER A 117 13.00 21.98 6.55
CA SER A 117 12.18 22.98 7.23
C SER A 117 12.16 22.77 8.75
N TYR A 118 12.11 21.53 9.21
CA TYR A 118 12.16 21.21 10.64
C TYR A 118 13.58 21.40 11.22
N GLU A 119 14.62 20.99 10.50
CA GLU A 119 16.03 21.20 10.89
C GLU A 119 16.34 22.69 11.06
N SER A 120 15.92 23.52 10.11
CA SER A 120 16.07 24.97 10.17
C SER A 120 15.37 25.60 11.40
N ARG A 121 14.18 25.10 11.77
CA ARG A 121 13.45 25.58 12.96
C ARG A 121 14.06 25.08 14.27
N ALA A 122 14.56 23.85 14.26
CA ALA A 122 15.18 23.23 15.43
C ALA A 122 16.64 23.72 15.63
N ASN A 123 17.21 24.39 14.64
CA ASN A 123 18.62 24.77 14.57
C ASN A 123 19.55 23.58 14.84
N ASN A 124 19.16 22.41 14.31
CA ASN A 124 19.85 21.14 14.50
C ASN A 124 19.64 20.23 13.30
N GLU A 125 20.65 19.49 12.89
CA GLU A 125 20.52 18.45 11.87
C GLU A 125 19.88 17.20 12.45
N PHE A 126 18.92 16.63 11.72
CA PHE A 126 18.31 15.39 12.12
C PHE A 126 19.10 14.20 11.58
N SER A 127 19.18 13.13 12.33
CA SER A 127 19.67 11.85 11.79
C SER A 127 18.72 11.34 10.70
N ASN A 128 19.24 10.55 9.76
CA ASN A 128 18.43 9.96 8.69
C ASN A 128 17.37 8.96 9.20
N GLY A 129 17.41 8.63 10.49
CA GLY A 129 16.50 7.71 11.13
C GLY A 129 16.72 6.26 10.69
N VAL A 130 15.72 5.43 10.93
CA VAL A 130 15.76 4.01 10.56
C VAL A 130 15.66 3.86 9.04
N SER A 131 16.72 3.33 8.41
CA SER A 131 16.81 3.22 6.96
C SER A 131 15.90 2.13 6.37
N GLN A 132 15.67 2.20 5.05
CA GLN A 132 14.87 1.18 4.34
C GLN A 132 15.52 -0.22 4.38
N VAL A 133 16.85 -0.32 4.52
CA VAL A 133 17.55 -1.60 4.66
C VAL A 133 17.16 -2.30 5.96
N LEU A 134 17.01 -1.54 7.05
CA LEU A 134 16.56 -2.08 8.33
C LEU A 134 15.09 -2.58 8.27
N TYR A 135 14.24 -1.90 7.52
CA TYR A 135 12.86 -2.40 7.28
C TYR A 135 12.81 -3.60 6.33
N LEU A 136 13.77 -3.74 5.40
CA LEU A 136 13.93 -4.93 4.59
C LEU A 136 14.37 -6.12 5.47
N ASP A 137 15.32 -5.90 6.34
CA ASP A 137 15.78 -6.91 7.30
C ASP A 137 14.66 -7.38 8.22
N LEU A 138 13.89 -6.44 8.77
CA LEU A 138 12.69 -6.72 9.56
C LEU A 138 11.66 -7.52 8.73
N GLY A 139 11.42 -7.13 7.49
CA GLY A 139 10.46 -7.79 6.61
C GLY A 139 10.82 -9.24 6.28
N LEU A 140 12.11 -9.60 6.33
CA LEU A 140 12.61 -10.96 6.12
C LEU A 140 12.86 -11.71 7.44
N SER A 141 12.42 -11.18 8.57
CA SER A 141 12.59 -11.77 9.90
C SER A 141 11.35 -12.55 10.35
N ASP A 142 11.57 -13.60 11.13
CA ASP A 142 10.51 -14.22 11.90
C ASP A 142 9.98 -13.24 12.97
N SER A 143 8.70 -13.29 13.25
CA SER A 143 8.04 -12.50 14.28
C SER A 143 7.02 -13.34 15.02
N TYR A 144 6.68 -12.95 16.25
CA TYR A 144 5.73 -13.66 17.10
C TYR A 144 4.29 -13.66 16.56
N MET A 145 3.92 -12.66 15.76
CA MET A 145 2.57 -12.61 15.14
C MET A 145 2.55 -13.34 13.80
N ALA A 146 3.42 -12.95 12.89
CA ALA A 146 3.56 -13.56 11.57
C ALA A 146 4.89 -13.11 10.95
N PRO A 147 5.49 -13.87 10.03
CA PRO A 147 6.75 -13.50 9.39
C PRO A 147 6.69 -12.10 8.78
N GLY A 148 7.70 -11.29 9.05
CA GLY A 148 7.82 -9.90 8.54
C GLY A 148 6.89 -8.88 9.18
N TRP A 149 6.14 -9.23 10.23
CA TRP A 149 5.40 -8.26 11.02
C TRP A 149 6.34 -7.43 11.89
N TYR A 150 5.84 -6.25 12.30
CA TYR A 150 6.59 -5.32 13.13
C TYR A 150 7.18 -6.00 14.37
N THR A 151 8.49 -5.81 14.53
CA THR A 151 9.25 -6.09 15.74
C THR A 151 10.16 -4.89 16.01
N THR A 152 10.84 -4.90 17.14
CA THR A 152 11.80 -3.83 17.48
C THR A 152 13.14 -3.96 16.74
N ILE A 153 13.38 -5.03 15.96
CA ILE A 153 14.65 -5.35 15.29
C ILE A 153 15.25 -4.12 14.59
N ALA A 154 14.48 -3.46 13.71
CA ALA A 154 14.98 -2.31 12.95
C ALA A 154 15.42 -1.16 13.88
N LYS A 155 14.63 -0.87 14.91
CA LYS A 155 14.92 0.17 15.90
C LYS A 155 16.11 -0.22 16.78
N ASP A 156 16.14 -1.47 17.24
CA ASP A 156 17.19 -1.96 18.14
C ASP A 156 18.53 -2.04 17.40
N THR A 157 18.56 -2.52 16.15
CA THR A 157 19.75 -2.52 15.31
C THR A 157 20.29 -1.08 15.15
N TYR A 158 19.42 -0.11 14.90
CA TYR A 158 19.83 1.29 14.77
C TYR A 158 20.38 1.87 16.08
N ALA A 159 19.71 1.62 17.20
CA ALA A 159 20.14 2.08 18.51
C ALA A 159 21.44 1.41 18.98
N ASN A 160 21.57 0.09 18.79
CA ASN A 160 22.76 -0.67 19.18
C ASN A 160 24.01 -0.28 18.38
N ASN A 161 23.83 0.30 17.19
CA ASN A 161 24.92 0.90 16.41
C ASN A 161 25.11 2.40 16.71
N SER A 162 24.69 2.88 17.88
CA SER A 162 24.84 4.26 18.33
C SER A 162 24.25 5.28 17.33
N PHE A 163 23.12 4.93 16.70
CA PHE A 163 22.43 5.71 15.68
C PHE A 163 23.29 6.05 14.45
N ASN A 164 24.29 5.21 14.17
CA ASN A 164 25.14 5.34 12.99
C ASN A 164 24.54 4.55 11.81
N ASP A 165 24.06 5.27 10.80
CA ASP A 165 23.39 4.69 9.61
C ASP A 165 24.27 3.68 8.89
N LYS A 166 25.57 3.97 8.71
CA LYS A 166 26.49 3.09 7.97
C LYS A 166 26.71 1.78 8.70
N ALA A 167 26.93 1.84 10.01
CA ALA A 167 27.14 0.64 10.83
C ALA A 167 25.86 -0.19 10.92
N ALA A 168 24.70 0.43 11.17
CA ALA A 168 23.41 -0.24 11.22
C ALA A 168 23.05 -0.90 9.87
N ASN A 169 23.26 -0.20 8.77
CA ASN A 169 23.04 -0.76 7.43
C ASN A 169 23.98 -1.93 7.11
N ALA A 170 25.25 -1.85 7.50
CA ALA A 170 26.20 -2.94 7.32
C ALA A 170 25.78 -4.19 8.11
N GLN A 171 25.34 -4.03 9.34
CA GLN A 171 24.76 -5.12 10.14
C GLN A 171 23.52 -5.71 9.46
N ALA A 172 22.55 -4.87 9.09
CA ALA A 172 21.32 -5.33 8.44
C ALA A 172 21.60 -6.11 7.15
N TRP A 173 22.54 -5.66 6.32
CA TRP A 173 22.94 -6.41 5.12
C TRP A 173 23.55 -7.78 5.44
N ASN A 174 24.35 -7.90 6.51
CA ASN A 174 24.84 -9.19 6.97
C ASN A 174 23.71 -10.12 7.38
N ASP A 175 22.73 -9.61 8.14
CA ASP A 175 21.57 -10.36 8.60
C ASP A 175 20.67 -10.78 7.43
N ILE A 176 20.42 -9.89 6.48
CA ILE A 176 19.71 -10.20 5.22
C ILE A 176 20.41 -11.32 4.46
N ASN A 177 21.73 -11.24 4.29
CA ASN A 177 22.50 -12.28 3.58
C ASN A 177 22.38 -13.65 4.26
N GLN A 178 22.38 -13.70 5.59
CA GLN A 178 22.17 -14.96 6.33
C GLN A 178 20.75 -15.51 6.10
N LYS A 179 19.73 -14.65 6.13
CA LYS A 179 18.35 -15.03 5.85
C LYS A 179 18.17 -15.53 4.42
N LEU A 180 18.77 -14.85 3.43
CA LEU A 180 18.73 -15.28 2.03
C LEU A 180 19.40 -16.67 1.84
N LYS A 181 20.52 -16.92 2.53
CA LYS A 181 21.14 -18.26 2.54
C LYS A 181 20.22 -19.30 3.18
N LYS A 182 19.55 -18.96 4.30
CA LYS A 182 18.56 -19.86 4.95
C LYS A 182 17.41 -20.19 4.01
N PHE A 183 16.87 -19.17 3.32
CA PHE A 183 15.83 -19.36 2.30
C PHE A 183 16.31 -20.23 1.13
N GLY A 184 17.50 -20.00 0.61
CA GLY A 184 18.06 -20.79 -0.49
C GLY A 184 18.33 -22.25 -0.13
N ASN A 185 18.70 -22.52 1.13
CA ASN A 185 19.08 -23.85 1.58
C ASN A 185 17.90 -24.68 2.14
N ASN A 186 16.75 -24.06 2.41
CA ASN A 186 15.61 -24.74 3.00
C ASN A 186 14.30 -24.31 2.32
N ALA A 187 13.94 -25.02 1.25
CA ALA A 187 12.74 -24.73 0.47
C ALA A 187 11.45 -24.85 1.30
N SER A 188 11.36 -25.83 2.22
CA SER A 188 10.19 -25.98 3.07
C SER A 188 9.99 -24.77 4.00
N TYR A 189 11.08 -24.32 4.64
CA TYR A 189 11.03 -23.11 5.47
C TYR A 189 10.64 -21.87 4.63
N THR A 190 11.19 -21.76 3.43
CA THR A 190 10.91 -20.62 2.53
C THR A 190 9.44 -20.56 2.13
N ILE A 191 8.87 -21.69 1.74
CA ILE A 191 7.43 -21.79 1.41
C ILE A 191 6.57 -21.46 2.62
N ASP A 192 6.89 -22.00 3.79
CA ASP A 192 6.17 -21.75 5.03
C ASP A 192 6.25 -20.26 5.44
N PHE A 193 7.46 -19.68 5.42
CA PHE A 193 7.69 -18.27 5.75
C PHE A 193 6.88 -17.33 4.87
N PHE A 194 7.05 -17.42 3.55
CA PHE A 194 6.35 -16.51 2.63
C PHE A 194 4.86 -16.84 2.53
N GLY A 195 4.46 -18.10 2.66
CA GLY A 195 3.06 -18.49 2.72
C GLY A 195 2.33 -17.85 3.92
N LYS A 196 2.89 -18.01 5.12
CA LYS A 196 2.36 -17.38 6.34
C LYS A 196 2.35 -15.85 6.23
N LYS A 197 3.42 -15.26 5.67
CA LYS A 197 3.53 -13.82 5.46
C LYS A 197 2.43 -13.30 4.54
N ILE A 198 2.20 -13.95 3.40
CA ILE A 198 1.14 -13.58 2.46
C ILE A 198 -0.24 -13.72 3.12
N LEU A 199 -0.50 -14.85 3.76
CA LEU A 199 -1.78 -15.09 4.42
C LEU A 199 -2.08 -14.06 5.51
N SER A 200 -1.10 -13.73 6.36
CA SER A 200 -1.29 -12.74 7.43
C SER A 200 -1.56 -11.33 6.92
N GLN A 201 -1.15 -11.00 5.70
CA GLN A 201 -1.34 -9.68 5.11
C GLN A 201 -2.62 -9.60 4.27
N TRP A 202 -2.82 -10.58 3.38
CA TRP A 202 -3.86 -10.53 2.35
C TRP A 202 -5.12 -11.31 2.72
N ASN A 203 -5.05 -12.26 3.64
CA ASN A 203 -6.19 -13.06 4.07
C ASN A 203 -6.70 -12.69 5.47
N GLU A 204 -6.22 -11.61 6.07
CA GLU A 204 -6.76 -11.02 7.29
C GLU A 204 -7.83 -9.99 6.89
N PRO A 205 -9.13 -10.33 7.01
CA PRO A 205 -10.21 -9.59 6.35
C PRO A 205 -10.58 -8.29 7.04
N THR A 206 -10.22 -8.14 8.31
CA THR A 206 -10.51 -6.93 9.09
C THR A 206 -9.50 -5.82 8.81
N PHE A 207 -8.35 -6.14 8.20
CA PHE A 207 -7.20 -5.23 8.06
C PHE A 207 -6.80 -4.57 9.38
N GLU A 208 -6.83 -5.35 10.46
CA GLU A 208 -6.59 -4.90 11.83
C GLU A 208 -7.54 -3.79 12.31
N SER A 209 -8.58 -3.44 11.57
CA SER A 209 -9.41 -2.27 11.88
C SER A 209 -10.12 -2.34 13.23
N ILE A 210 -10.58 -3.52 13.64
CA ILE A 210 -11.20 -3.74 14.94
C ILE A 210 -10.11 -3.81 16.03
N TRP A 211 -9.07 -4.60 15.80
CA TRP A 211 -8.02 -4.84 16.78
C TRP A 211 -7.23 -3.56 17.09
N ILE A 212 -6.77 -2.82 16.07
CA ILE A 212 -5.95 -1.63 16.28
C ILE A 212 -6.71 -0.50 16.97
N SER A 213 -8.00 -0.36 16.64
CA SER A 213 -8.87 0.64 17.27
C SER A 213 -9.08 0.31 18.74
N LYS A 214 -9.27 -0.98 19.08
CA LYS A 214 -9.39 -1.45 20.47
C LYS A 214 -8.10 -1.23 21.26
N VAL A 215 -6.95 -1.64 20.74
CA VAL A 215 -5.65 -1.54 21.43
C VAL A 215 -5.22 -0.09 21.64
N LYS A 216 -5.61 0.81 20.73
CA LYS A 216 -5.23 2.24 20.78
C LYS A 216 -6.26 3.14 21.44
N GLN A 217 -7.35 2.60 21.97
CA GLN A 217 -8.29 3.42 22.73
C GLN A 217 -7.63 3.98 23.99
N HIS A 218 -7.90 5.26 24.27
CA HIS A 218 -7.37 5.97 25.44
C HIS A 218 -8.41 6.20 26.54
N THR A 219 -9.62 5.73 26.35
CA THR A 219 -10.71 5.85 27.33
C THR A 219 -11.33 4.51 27.64
N THR A 220 -11.66 4.30 28.90
CA THR A 220 -12.43 3.14 29.37
C THR A 220 -13.94 3.33 29.20
N ASP A 221 -14.36 4.57 28.95
CA ASP A 221 -15.78 4.90 28.80
C ASP A 221 -16.21 4.78 27.35
N ILE A 222 -16.52 3.55 26.95
CA ILE A 222 -16.99 3.22 25.61
C ILE A 222 -18.51 3.04 25.67
N ASN A 223 -19.23 3.69 24.73
CA ASN A 223 -20.68 3.51 24.62
C ASN A 223 -21.05 2.06 24.24
N ALA A 224 -22.35 1.74 24.35
CA ALA A 224 -22.85 0.37 24.10
C ALA A 224 -22.55 -0.13 22.68
N ILE A 225 -22.56 0.75 21.68
CA ILE A 225 -22.22 0.41 20.28
C ILE A 225 -20.74 0.03 20.19
N GLY A 226 -19.84 0.84 20.75
CA GLY A 226 -18.40 0.55 20.76
C GLY A 226 -18.09 -0.77 21.47
N LYS A 227 -18.73 -1.03 22.62
CA LYS A 227 -18.60 -2.34 23.32
C LYS A 227 -19.05 -3.50 22.44
N SER A 228 -20.16 -3.36 21.74
CA SER A 228 -20.67 -4.39 20.83
C SER A 228 -19.74 -4.61 19.61
N VAL A 229 -19.06 -3.59 19.12
CA VAL A 229 -18.09 -3.69 18.03
C VAL A 229 -16.79 -4.38 18.50
N TYR A 230 -16.28 -4.01 19.67
CA TYR A 230 -14.98 -4.53 20.12
C TYR A 230 -15.05 -5.89 20.83
N ASP A 231 -16.12 -6.17 21.56
CA ASP A 231 -16.23 -7.33 22.41
C ASP A 231 -17.57 -8.10 22.26
N GLY A 232 -18.42 -7.68 21.33
CA GLY A 232 -19.78 -8.19 21.20
C GLY A 232 -20.17 -8.67 19.80
N SER A 233 -21.49 -8.78 19.62
CA SER A 233 -22.10 -9.37 18.41
C SER A 233 -21.87 -8.56 17.13
N LEU A 234 -21.76 -7.23 17.22
CA LEU A 234 -21.45 -6.43 16.03
C LEU A 234 -20.04 -6.68 15.50
N GLY A 235 -19.07 -6.92 16.38
CA GLY A 235 -17.71 -7.30 15.96
C GLY A 235 -17.71 -8.61 15.19
N GLN A 236 -18.40 -9.63 15.70
CA GLN A 236 -18.54 -10.92 15.02
C GLN A 236 -19.25 -10.78 13.66
N LEU A 237 -20.28 -9.94 13.58
CA LEU A 237 -20.98 -9.68 12.33
C LEU A 237 -20.07 -8.98 11.31
N PHE A 238 -19.26 -8.01 11.76
CA PHE A 238 -18.28 -7.35 10.88
C PHE A 238 -17.21 -8.32 10.40
N GLU A 239 -16.65 -9.16 11.26
CA GLU A 239 -15.67 -10.18 10.85
C GLU A 239 -16.25 -11.13 9.81
N LEU A 240 -17.50 -11.60 10.02
CA LEU A 240 -18.20 -12.44 9.05
C LEU A 240 -18.39 -11.72 7.71
N HIS A 241 -18.88 -10.48 7.75
CA HIS A 241 -19.05 -9.65 6.54
C HIS A 241 -17.73 -9.46 5.82
N PHE A 242 -16.65 -9.11 6.52
CA PHE A 242 -15.35 -8.86 5.92
C PHE A 242 -14.77 -10.12 5.29
N ASN A 243 -14.93 -11.29 5.92
CA ASN A 243 -14.51 -12.56 5.35
C ASN A 243 -15.19 -12.84 4.00
N PHE A 244 -16.52 -12.74 3.93
CA PHE A 244 -17.25 -12.94 2.68
C PHE A 244 -16.91 -11.88 1.65
N TYR A 245 -16.85 -10.61 2.05
CA TYR A 245 -16.54 -9.51 1.17
C TYR A 245 -15.19 -9.68 0.46
N ILE A 246 -14.13 -9.98 1.21
CA ILE A 246 -12.79 -10.14 0.66
C ILE A 246 -12.71 -11.34 -0.29
N GLN A 247 -13.32 -12.47 0.06
CA GLN A 247 -13.34 -13.65 -0.80
C GLN A 247 -14.06 -13.37 -2.14
N ILE A 248 -15.20 -12.69 -2.09
CA ILE A 248 -15.94 -12.29 -3.29
C ILE A 248 -15.09 -11.31 -4.12
N LEU A 249 -14.51 -10.30 -3.49
CA LEU A 249 -13.71 -9.29 -4.18
C LEU A 249 -12.49 -9.91 -4.87
N TYR A 250 -11.73 -10.76 -4.17
CA TYR A 250 -10.55 -11.42 -4.74
C TYR A 250 -10.92 -12.37 -5.89
N SER A 251 -12.00 -13.13 -5.73
CA SER A 251 -12.50 -14.02 -6.79
C SER A 251 -12.90 -13.24 -8.03
N LEU A 252 -13.68 -12.17 -7.88
CA LEU A 252 -14.09 -11.31 -8.99
C LEU A 252 -12.88 -10.58 -9.59
N PHE A 253 -11.94 -10.11 -8.78
CA PHE A 253 -10.72 -9.48 -9.27
C PHE A 253 -9.88 -10.43 -10.11
N ALA A 254 -9.70 -11.68 -9.66
CA ALA A 254 -8.98 -12.72 -10.42
C ALA A 254 -9.66 -13.02 -11.74
N ILE A 255 -10.98 -13.20 -11.75
CA ILE A 255 -11.76 -13.40 -12.99
C ILE A 255 -11.60 -12.17 -13.91
N GLY A 256 -11.71 -10.96 -13.38
CA GLY A 256 -11.54 -9.74 -14.15
C GLY A 256 -10.15 -9.63 -14.79
N LEU A 257 -9.08 -9.98 -14.06
CA LEU A 257 -7.72 -10.05 -14.61
C LEU A 257 -7.62 -11.09 -15.75
N CYS A 258 -8.16 -12.29 -15.54
CA CYS A 258 -8.19 -13.32 -16.59
C CYS A 258 -8.89 -12.81 -17.85
N LEU A 259 -10.03 -12.14 -17.70
CA LEU A 259 -10.76 -11.56 -18.84
C LEU A 259 -9.94 -10.46 -19.56
N LEU A 260 -9.23 -9.60 -18.82
CA LEU A 260 -8.35 -8.59 -19.41
C LEU A 260 -7.21 -9.23 -20.20
N ILE A 261 -6.62 -10.31 -19.69
CA ILE A 261 -5.55 -11.06 -20.36
C ILE A 261 -6.09 -11.76 -21.62
N ILE A 262 -7.20 -12.51 -21.52
CA ILE A 262 -7.82 -13.22 -22.65
C ILE A 262 -8.18 -12.24 -23.77
N ARG A 263 -8.75 -11.09 -23.42
CA ARG A 263 -9.12 -10.04 -24.38
C ARG A 263 -7.91 -9.21 -24.84
N LYS A 264 -6.69 -9.57 -24.44
CA LYS A 264 -5.42 -8.88 -24.80
C LYS A 264 -5.52 -7.36 -24.60
N SER A 265 -6.10 -6.94 -23.48
CA SER A 265 -6.26 -5.52 -23.19
C SER A 265 -4.91 -4.85 -23.02
N THR A 266 -4.58 -3.92 -23.92
CA THR A 266 -3.35 -3.11 -23.88
C THR A 266 -3.62 -1.67 -23.45
N ASN A 267 -4.81 -1.40 -22.93
CA ASN A 267 -5.19 -0.07 -22.48
C ASN A 267 -4.50 0.27 -21.17
N LEU A 268 -3.73 1.35 -21.17
CA LEU A 268 -2.97 1.80 -19.99
C LEU A 268 -3.87 2.10 -18.78
N CYS A 269 -5.10 2.57 -19.02
CA CYS A 269 -6.07 2.80 -17.95
C CYS A 269 -6.48 1.52 -17.23
N THR A 270 -6.49 0.38 -17.91
CA THR A 270 -6.85 -0.92 -17.31
C THR A 270 -5.66 -1.61 -16.66
N ILE A 271 -4.44 -1.28 -17.08
CA ILE A 271 -3.19 -1.88 -16.57
C ILE A 271 -2.71 -1.15 -15.31
N LEU A 272 -2.97 0.15 -15.19
CA LEU A 272 -2.46 0.99 -14.09
C LEU A 272 -2.79 0.41 -12.71
N LEU A 273 -4.07 0.10 -12.46
CA LEU A 273 -4.50 -0.34 -11.12
C LEU A 273 -3.93 -1.71 -10.74
N PRO A 274 -3.99 -2.75 -11.60
CA PRO A 274 -3.29 -4.01 -11.36
C PRO A 274 -1.78 -3.86 -11.16
N LEU A 275 -1.13 -2.91 -11.87
CA LEU A 275 0.30 -2.66 -11.70
C LEU A 275 0.63 -2.11 -10.30
N VAL A 276 -0.18 -1.19 -9.77
CA VAL A 276 -0.03 -0.69 -8.40
C VAL A 276 -0.19 -1.83 -7.39
N ILE A 277 -1.21 -2.68 -7.57
CA ILE A 277 -1.47 -3.82 -6.69
C ILE A 277 -0.29 -4.81 -6.71
N LEU A 278 0.24 -5.12 -7.90
CA LEU A 278 1.41 -5.98 -8.06
C LEU A 278 2.65 -5.37 -7.38
N GLY A 279 2.86 -4.07 -7.54
CA GLY A 279 3.93 -3.33 -6.85
C GLY A 279 3.79 -3.39 -5.34
N GLY A 280 2.57 -3.19 -4.82
CA GLY A 280 2.25 -3.32 -3.40
C GLY A 280 2.47 -4.73 -2.87
N PHE A 281 2.03 -5.74 -3.61
CA PHE A 281 2.26 -7.14 -3.27
C PHE A 281 3.76 -7.45 -3.16
N GLY A 282 4.56 -7.08 -4.18
CA GLY A 282 6.00 -7.30 -4.18
C GLY A 282 6.72 -6.54 -3.07
N TYR A 283 6.31 -5.30 -2.81
CA TYR A 283 6.88 -4.50 -1.73
C TYR A 283 6.65 -5.15 -0.36
N HIS A 284 5.40 -5.49 -0.04
CA HIS A 284 5.07 -6.09 1.26
C HIS A 284 5.53 -7.54 1.40
N LEU A 285 5.87 -8.21 0.31
CA LEU A 285 6.53 -9.51 0.37
C LEU A 285 7.94 -9.40 0.95
N LEU A 286 8.65 -8.31 0.65
CA LEU A 286 10.05 -8.11 1.06
C LEU A 286 10.17 -7.29 2.35
N PHE A 287 9.42 -6.19 2.45
CA PHE A 287 9.50 -5.25 3.58
C PHE A 287 8.54 -5.64 4.71
N GLU A 288 8.51 -4.82 5.77
CA GLU A 288 7.51 -4.96 6.84
C GLU A 288 6.11 -5.07 6.24
N GLY A 289 5.38 -6.08 6.66
CA GLY A 289 4.03 -6.34 6.18
C GLY A 289 3.03 -6.51 7.30
N LYS A 290 1.93 -5.74 7.20
CA LYS A 290 0.74 -5.88 8.03
C LYS A 290 -0.49 -5.81 7.15
N SER A 291 -1.58 -6.43 7.57
CA SER A 291 -2.83 -6.41 6.80
C SER A 291 -3.38 -5.00 6.60
N GLN A 292 -3.23 -4.11 7.58
CA GLN A 292 -3.64 -2.70 7.44
C GLN A 292 -2.97 -1.94 6.28
N TYR A 293 -1.78 -2.37 5.84
CA TYR A 293 -1.12 -1.74 4.69
C TYR A 293 -1.73 -2.18 3.37
N VAL A 294 -2.21 -3.43 3.32
CA VAL A 294 -2.87 -4.01 2.15
C VAL A 294 -4.23 -3.36 1.89
N SER A 295 -4.92 -2.90 2.93
CA SER A 295 -6.24 -2.24 2.81
C SER A 295 -6.23 -1.10 1.80
N THR A 296 -5.10 -0.42 1.60
CA THR A 296 -4.96 0.70 0.66
C THR A 296 -5.08 0.31 -0.81
N TYR A 297 -4.90 -0.98 -1.14
CA TYR A 297 -5.04 -1.49 -2.51
C TYR A 297 -6.45 -2.01 -2.84
N ILE A 298 -7.29 -2.23 -1.83
CA ILE A 298 -8.64 -2.78 -2.01
C ILE A 298 -9.51 -1.95 -2.96
N PRO A 299 -9.58 -0.61 -2.85
CA PRO A 299 -10.35 0.20 -3.79
C PRO A 299 -9.88 0.06 -5.25
N LEU A 300 -8.60 -0.25 -5.47
CA LEU A 300 -8.04 -0.42 -6.81
C LEU A 300 -8.45 -1.74 -7.47
N MET A 301 -8.84 -2.74 -6.68
CA MET A 301 -9.34 -4.01 -7.19
C MET A 301 -10.77 -3.89 -7.73
N ILE A 302 -11.57 -2.99 -7.13
CA ILE A 302 -13.01 -2.88 -7.39
C ILE A 302 -13.34 -2.67 -8.87
N PRO A 303 -12.72 -1.76 -9.64
CA PRO A 303 -13.04 -1.58 -11.05
C PRO A 303 -12.80 -2.85 -11.88
N THR A 304 -11.73 -3.60 -11.60
CA THR A 304 -11.43 -4.86 -12.30
C THR A 304 -12.35 -5.98 -11.86
N ALA A 305 -12.69 -6.04 -10.57
CA ALA A 305 -13.67 -7.00 -10.04
C ALA A 305 -15.07 -6.75 -10.62
N ALA A 306 -15.50 -5.49 -10.70
CA ALA A 306 -16.78 -5.15 -11.32
C ALA A 306 -16.83 -5.51 -12.83
N TYR A 307 -15.68 -5.44 -13.51
CA TYR A 307 -15.58 -5.86 -14.91
C TYR A 307 -15.78 -7.36 -15.10
N ALA A 308 -15.49 -8.19 -14.10
CA ALA A 308 -15.67 -9.64 -14.16
C ALA A 308 -17.14 -10.07 -14.37
N VAL A 309 -18.10 -9.23 -14.00
CA VAL A 309 -19.54 -9.52 -14.07
C VAL A 309 -20.15 -9.06 -15.41
N ASN A 310 -19.31 -8.64 -16.35
CA ASN A 310 -19.69 -8.17 -17.67
C ASN A 310 -19.32 -9.20 -18.75
#